data_eb0a86ea92e0890a7b5513b45853f623
#
_entry.id   eb0a86ea92e0890a7b5513b45853f623
#
_cell.length_a   1.000
_cell.length_b   1.000
_cell.length_c   1.000
_cell.angle_alpha   90.00
_cell.angle_beta   90.00
_cell.angle_gamma   90.00
#
_symmetry.space_group_name_H-M   'P 1'
#
loop_
_entity.id
_entity.type
_entity.pdbx_description
1 polymer ?
#
loop_
_entity_poly.entity_id
_entity_poly.type
_entity_poly.pdbx_seq_one_letter_code
_entity_poly.pdbx_strand_id
1 'polypeptide(L)'
;AGLDAQSARMIGGRAARPAAPRTPKAYDAAAGTPMQSHWEGDEHDLESNPTPPSASLILMSPKGDQALAMVGMDMYVVTIPRTGATAPSISVAAPANASVPVRKLNEVGGEFPAWSGDGRRVHWGLGNAIWSYDLDRAAAVDDSLKVDARRVALLRADSTKKDSLARADSVAKADTTTKAKPGYKPAEQRISVTATRDMPRGVVVLRGGKAITMRGREIIDNADIVVRDGRIVGIGARGAVAIPDGARVIDVTGKVVMPGMVDTHYHPQWLTPGIHNTQTWQYLATLAYGTTTTRDPQTATTDFLTYGDRVATGEMIGPRIYTTGPGVFSAEGVRDLEHARQVMKRYATYYD
;
A
#
# COMPACT_ATOMS: atom_id res chain seq x y z
N ALA A 1 -10.89 10.28 -28.98
CA ALA A 1 -11.59 11.57 -28.87
C ALA A 1 -11.23 12.13 -27.49
N GLY A 2 -10.51 13.25 -27.48
CA GLY A 2 -9.91 13.83 -26.30
C GLY A 2 -10.94 14.25 -25.26
N LEU A 3 -10.71 13.85 -24.02
CA LEU A 3 -11.32 14.44 -22.84
C LEU A 3 -10.60 15.76 -22.59
N ASP A 4 -11.32 16.85 -22.80
CA ASP A 4 -10.84 18.21 -22.61
C ASP A 4 -10.49 18.48 -21.14
N ALA A 5 -9.43 19.26 -20.93
CA ALA A 5 -8.96 19.70 -19.62
C ALA A 5 -9.99 20.47 -18.76
N GLN A 6 -11.16 20.79 -19.32
CA GLN A 6 -12.29 21.38 -18.59
C GLN A 6 -13.05 20.38 -17.72
N SER A 7 -13.05 19.10 -18.03
CA SER A 7 -13.73 18.08 -17.22
C SER A 7 -13.05 17.84 -15.86
N ALA A 8 -11.77 18.17 -15.72
CA ALA A 8 -11.02 18.06 -14.47
C ALA A 8 -11.31 19.20 -13.47
N ARG A 9 -12.05 20.23 -13.87
CA ARG A 9 -12.40 21.38 -13.01
C ARG A 9 -13.69 21.21 -12.21
N MET A 10 -14.33 20.06 -12.30
CA MET A 10 -15.62 19.84 -11.65
C MET A 10 -15.55 19.59 -10.15
N ILE A 11 -14.37 19.51 -9.56
CA ILE A 11 -14.23 19.44 -8.09
C ILE A 11 -13.30 20.58 -7.70
N GLY A 12 -13.92 21.65 -7.19
CA GLY A 12 -13.27 22.92 -6.89
C GLY A 12 -12.12 22.83 -5.92
N GLY A 13 -10.92 22.63 -6.44
CA GLY A 13 -9.70 23.00 -5.79
C GLY A 13 -9.23 24.33 -6.37
N ARG A 14 -9.27 25.44 -5.61
CA ARG A 14 -8.52 26.64 -5.95
C ARG A 14 -7.05 26.22 -6.10
N ALA A 15 -6.47 26.46 -7.28
CA ALA A 15 -5.06 26.30 -7.48
C ALA A 15 -4.32 27.11 -6.39
N ALA A 16 -3.58 26.42 -5.56
CA ALA A 16 -2.68 27.06 -4.61
C ALA A 16 -1.67 27.88 -5.40
N ARG A 17 -1.51 29.15 -5.05
CA ARG A 17 -0.44 29.98 -5.58
C ARG A 17 0.89 29.28 -5.28
N PRO A 18 1.82 29.19 -6.24
CA PRO A 18 3.14 28.64 -5.96
C PRO A 18 3.79 29.48 -4.85
N ALA A 19 4.21 28.80 -3.79
CA ALA A 19 4.99 29.41 -2.75
C ALA A 19 6.30 29.94 -3.35
N ALA A 20 6.70 31.16 -2.95
CA ALA A 20 7.98 31.72 -3.37
C ALA A 20 9.12 30.77 -2.99
N PRO A 21 10.16 30.62 -3.83
CA PRO A 21 11.28 29.74 -3.55
C PRO A 21 11.98 30.22 -2.26
N ARG A 22 11.98 29.34 -1.24
CA ARG A 22 12.75 29.57 -0.02
C ARG A 22 14.24 29.37 -0.37
N THR A 23 15.03 30.38 -0.19
CA THR A 23 16.50 30.27 -0.22
C THR A 23 16.98 29.33 0.86
N PRO A 24 17.80 28.31 0.56
CA PRO A 24 18.39 27.47 1.58
C PRO A 24 19.26 28.33 2.51
N LYS A 25 19.06 28.23 3.81
CA LYS A 25 20.02 28.79 4.78
C LYS A 25 21.33 28.05 4.64
N ALA A 26 22.42 28.77 4.46
CA ALA A 26 23.76 28.22 4.38
C ALA A 26 24.06 27.47 5.69
N TYR A 27 24.60 26.24 5.56
CA TYR A 27 25.09 25.44 6.67
C TYR A 27 26.41 26.04 7.16
N ASP A 28 26.44 26.49 8.40
CA ASP A 28 27.68 26.92 9.04
C ASP A 28 28.29 25.75 9.82
N ALA A 29 29.31 25.13 9.21
CA ALA A 29 30.00 23.99 9.77
C ALA A 29 30.89 24.34 10.98
N ALA A 30 31.10 25.63 11.29
CA ALA A 30 32.01 26.08 12.32
C ALA A 30 31.35 26.24 13.71
N ALA A 31 30.03 26.21 13.80
CA ALA A 31 29.32 26.55 15.04
C ALA A 31 29.02 25.40 15.98
N GLY A 32 29.35 24.15 15.66
CA GLY A 32 29.23 23.01 16.59
C GLY A 32 27.86 22.84 17.24
N THR A 33 26.80 23.34 16.61
CA THR A 33 25.42 23.19 17.10
C THR A 33 24.96 21.75 16.93
N PRO A 34 24.35 21.13 17.96
CA PRO A 34 23.78 19.79 17.83
C PRO A 34 22.79 19.79 16.66
N MET A 35 22.83 18.70 15.89
CA MET A 35 21.89 18.42 14.82
C MET A 35 20.47 18.48 15.41
N GLN A 36 19.82 19.65 15.32
CA GLN A 36 18.40 19.73 15.60
C GLN A 36 17.69 18.89 14.56
N SER A 37 16.94 17.90 15.02
CA SER A 37 16.16 17.04 14.16
C SER A 37 15.27 17.92 13.28
N HIS A 38 15.29 17.70 11.98
CA HIS A 38 14.45 18.38 10.97
C HIS A 38 12.93 18.09 11.12
N TRP A 39 12.50 17.72 12.32
CA TRP A 39 11.12 17.42 12.70
C TRP A 39 10.50 18.49 13.63
N GLU A 40 11.02 19.71 13.59
CA GLU A 40 10.20 20.84 13.98
C GLU A 40 9.20 21.11 12.83
N GLY A 41 8.22 20.24 12.67
CA GLY A 41 6.95 20.59 12.07
C GLY A 41 6.37 21.69 12.97
N ASP A 42 6.11 22.86 12.40
CA ASP A 42 5.48 23.97 13.10
C ASP A 42 4.27 23.44 13.90
N GLU A 43 4.34 23.47 15.23
CA GLU A 43 3.19 23.17 16.12
C GLU A 43 1.96 24.03 15.79
N HIS A 44 2.14 25.08 14.99
CA HIS A 44 1.07 25.97 14.50
C HIS A 44 0.21 25.37 13.39
N ASP A 45 0.64 24.29 12.70
CA ASP A 45 -0.19 23.66 11.67
C ASP A 45 -1.24 22.67 12.22
N LEU A 46 -1.22 22.39 13.52
CA LEU A 46 -2.25 21.54 14.15
C LEU A 46 -3.60 22.25 14.36
N GLU A 47 -3.63 23.58 14.28
CA GLU A 47 -4.86 24.39 14.40
C GLU A 47 -5.50 24.76 13.03
N SER A 48 -4.83 24.51 11.90
CA SER A 48 -5.46 24.68 10.60
C SER A 48 -6.47 23.55 10.43
N ASN A 49 -7.74 23.91 10.36
CA ASN A 49 -8.83 23.00 10.03
C ASN A 49 -8.46 22.31 8.71
N PRO A 50 -8.07 21.03 8.69
CA PRO A 50 -7.47 20.42 7.51
C PRO A 50 -8.48 20.47 6.38
N THR A 51 -8.09 21.06 5.26
CA THR A 51 -8.94 21.04 4.06
C THR A 51 -9.28 19.58 3.75
N PRO A 52 -10.57 19.22 3.65
CA PRO A 52 -10.96 17.84 3.36
C PRO A 52 -10.24 17.33 2.11
N PRO A 53 -9.70 16.11 2.11
CA PRO A 53 -8.99 15.59 0.96
C PRO A 53 -9.91 15.53 -0.25
N SER A 54 -9.40 15.97 -1.40
CA SER A 54 -10.09 15.86 -2.69
C SER A 54 -10.01 14.44 -3.24
N ALA A 55 -10.94 14.08 -4.13
CA ALA A 55 -10.82 12.83 -4.87
C ALA A 55 -9.58 12.85 -5.75
N SER A 56 -8.75 11.82 -5.61
CA SER A 56 -7.55 11.61 -6.44
C SER A 56 -7.90 11.01 -7.81
N LEU A 57 -9.05 10.34 -7.91
CA LEU A 57 -9.55 9.72 -9.13
C LEU A 57 -11.08 9.81 -9.19
N ILE A 58 -11.61 10.11 -10.38
CA ILE A 58 -13.04 10.08 -10.68
C ILE A 58 -13.23 9.37 -12.01
N LEU A 59 -14.03 8.30 -12.00
CA LEU A 59 -14.38 7.53 -13.19
C LEU A 59 -15.90 7.54 -13.37
N MET A 60 -16.36 8.03 -14.51
CA MET A 60 -17.78 7.98 -14.85
C MET A 60 -18.24 6.56 -15.13
N SER A 61 -19.43 6.21 -14.65
CA SER A 61 -20.05 4.93 -14.99
C SER A 61 -20.33 4.85 -16.49
N PRO A 62 -20.32 3.65 -17.10
CA PRO A 62 -20.71 3.47 -18.50
C PRO A 62 -22.11 3.98 -18.82
N LYS A 63 -22.99 4.12 -17.83
CA LYS A 63 -24.35 4.65 -17.96
C LYS A 63 -24.41 6.18 -17.86
N GLY A 64 -23.34 6.84 -17.41
CA GLY A 64 -23.27 8.28 -17.25
C GLY A 64 -24.11 8.88 -16.11
N ASP A 65 -24.64 8.07 -15.22
CA ASP A 65 -25.52 8.45 -14.11
C ASP A 65 -24.82 8.47 -12.75
N GLN A 66 -23.65 7.85 -12.65
CA GLN A 66 -22.87 7.74 -11.43
C GLN A 66 -21.39 7.98 -11.72
N ALA A 67 -20.64 8.37 -10.69
CA ALA A 67 -19.20 8.43 -10.72
C ALA A 67 -18.63 7.58 -9.57
N LEU A 68 -17.53 6.89 -9.84
CA LEU A 68 -16.68 6.26 -8.87
C LEU A 68 -15.61 7.26 -8.48
N ALA A 69 -15.57 7.64 -7.21
CA ALA A 69 -14.60 8.56 -6.66
C ALA A 69 -13.69 7.83 -5.66
N MET A 70 -12.38 8.11 -5.74
CA MET A 70 -11.39 7.62 -4.79
C MET A 70 -10.86 8.79 -3.98
N VAL A 71 -10.99 8.73 -2.64
CA VAL A 71 -10.50 9.73 -1.69
C VAL A 71 -9.57 9.03 -0.70
N GLY A 72 -8.27 9.33 -0.78
CA GLY A 72 -7.27 8.46 -0.16
C GLY A 72 -7.37 7.05 -0.73
N MET A 73 -7.59 6.05 0.11
CA MET A 73 -7.84 4.66 -0.30
C MET A 73 -9.32 4.25 -0.18
N ASP A 74 -10.19 5.17 0.18
CA ASP A 74 -11.63 4.95 0.26
C ASP A 74 -12.31 5.17 -1.09
N MET A 75 -13.25 4.29 -1.44
CA MET A 75 -13.97 4.33 -2.70
C MET A 75 -15.45 4.60 -2.50
N TYR A 76 -15.98 5.48 -3.31
CA TYR A 76 -17.36 5.92 -3.24
C TYR A 76 -18.02 5.88 -4.62
N VAL A 77 -19.24 5.39 -4.69
CA VAL A 77 -20.13 5.63 -5.83
C VAL A 77 -21.03 6.79 -5.49
N VAL A 78 -21.04 7.78 -6.35
CA VAL A 78 -21.76 9.04 -6.20
C VAL A 78 -22.71 9.18 -7.35
N THR A 79 -24.00 9.43 -7.08
CA THR A 79 -24.99 9.76 -8.13
C THR A 79 -24.71 11.15 -8.68
N ILE A 80 -24.63 11.27 -10.01
CA ILE A 80 -24.38 12.55 -10.66
C ILE A 80 -25.72 13.24 -10.94
N PRO A 81 -26.02 14.38 -10.30
CA PRO A 81 -27.23 15.11 -10.55
C PRO A 81 -27.17 15.76 -11.94
N ARG A 82 -28.29 15.77 -12.63
CA ARG A 82 -28.45 16.57 -13.83
C ARG A 82 -28.62 18.03 -13.41
N THR A 83 -27.54 18.79 -13.43
CA THR A 83 -27.49 20.20 -13.04
C THR A 83 -27.35 21.07 -14.29
N GLY A 84 -27.65 22.37 -14.14
CA GLY A 84 -27.37 23.37 -15.16
C GLY A 84 -25.88 23.65 -15.36
N ALA A 85 -25.50 24.88 -15.68
CA ALA A 85 -24.13 25.26 -16.04
C ALA A 85 -23.09 25.18 -14.91
N THR A 86 -23.52 25.08 -13.65
CA THR A 86 -22.59 25.06 -12.49
C THR A 86 -22.37 23.64 -11.99
N ALA A 87 -21.12 23.19 -11.97
CA ALA A 87 -20.74 21.90 -11.41
C ALA A 87 -20.91 21.90 -9.86
N PRO A 88 -21.65 20.94 -9.28
CA PRO A 88 -21.82 20.86 -7.85
C PRO A 88 -20.55 20.32 -7.16
N SER A 89 -20.27 20.83 -5.95
CA SER A 89 -19.34 20.19 -5.04
C SER A 89 -20.09 19.18 -4.18
N ILE A 90 -19.65 17.92 -4.16
CA ILE A 90 -20.29 16.83 -3.42
C ILE A 90 -19.31 16.33 -2.36
N SER A 91 -19.69 16.43 -1.08
CA SER A 91 -18.91 15.88 0.02
C SER A 91 -19.26 14.39 0.22
N VAL A 92 -18.24 13.55 0.34
CA VAL A 92 -18.37 12.12 0.66
C VAL A 92 -18.00 11.79 2.11
N ALA A 93 -17.63 12.80 2.91
CA ALA A 93 -17.20 12.63 4.30
C ALA A 93 -18.29 12.00 5.19
N ALA A 94 -19.54 12.33 4.93
CA ALA A 94 -20.70 11.76 5.61
C ALA A 94 -21.74 11.32 4.56
N PRO A 95 -21.62 10.10 4.01
CA PRO A 95 -22.50 9.63 2.91
C PRO A 95 -23.99 9.72 3.21
N ALA A 96 -24.39 9.54 4.46
CA ALA A 96 -25.80 9.65 4.89
C ALA A 96 -26.37 11.08 4.78
N ASN A 97 -25.50 12.10 4.82
CA ASN A 97 -25.85 13.51 4.81
C ASN A 97 -25.46 14.20 3.49
N ALA A 98 -25.02 13.45 2.50
CA ALA A 98 -24.61 14.01 1.21
C ALA A 98 -25.82 14.57 0.44
N SER A 99 -25.58 15.61 -0.37
CA SER A 99 -26.63 16.27 -1.19
C SER A 99 -27.19 15.37 -2.30
N VAL A 100 -26.49 14.30 -2.62
CA VAL A 100 -26.90 13.26 -3.58
C VAL A 100 -26.62 11.90 -2.98
N PRO A 101 -27.21 10.80 -3.48
CA PRO A 101 -26.88 9.46 -3.02
C PRO A 101 -25.39 9.17 -3.17
N VAL A 102 -24.75 8.85 -2.04
CA VAL A 102 -23.34 8.45 -1.93
C VAL A 102 -23.27 7.10 -1.24
N ARG A 103 -22.46 6.21 -1.78
CA ARG A 103 -22.22 4.88 -1.18
C ARG A 103 -20.73 4.63 -1.05
N LYS A 104 -20.26 4.37 0.18
CA LYS A 104 -18.90 3.85 0.41
C LYS A 104 -18.86 2.36 0.05
N LEU A 105 -17.82 1.92 -0.67
CA LEU A 105 -17.73 0.57 -1.20
C LEU A 105 -16.82 -0.33 -0.38
N ASN A 106 -15.77 0.22 0.23
CA ASN A 106 -14.72 -0.53 0.90
C ASN A 106 -14.56 -0.13 2.37
N GLU A 107 -13.97 -1.03 3.16
CA GLU A 107 -13.67 -0.79 4.59
C GLU A 107 -12.16 -0.62 4.82
N VAL A 108 -11.34 -1.44 4.14
CA VAL A 108 -9.89 -1.52 4.39
C VAL A 108 -9.04 -0.80 3.35
N GLY A 109 -9.67 -0.10 2.43
CA GLY A 109 -8.99 0.57 1.31
C GLY A 109 -9.04 -0.23 0.02
N GLY A 110 -8.40 0.30 -1.02
CA GLY A 110 -8.29 -0.33 -2.32
C GLY A 110 -7.54 0.55 -3.31
N GLU A 111 -7.06 -0.06 -4.37
CA GLU A 111 -6.29 0.56 -5.46
C GLU A 111 -6.87 0.14 -6.81
N PHE A 112 -6.54 0.89 -7.85
CA PHE A 112 -6.91 0.57 -9.25
C PHE A 112 -8.41 0.30 -9.46
N PRO A 113 -9.30 1.21 -9.04
CA PRO A 113 -10.73 0.98 -9.21
C PRO A 113 -11.16 1.03 -10.67
N ALA A 114 -12.12 0.18 -11.04
CA ALA A 114 -12.68 0.10 -12.37
C ALA A 114 -14.17 -0.24 -12.34
N TRP A 115 -14.92 0.27 -13.32
CA TRP A 115 -16.29 -0.15 -13.60
C TRP A 115 -16.31 -1.45 -14.41
N SER A 116 -17.28 -2.32 -14.16
CA SER A 116 -17.68 -3.31 -15.16
C SER A 116 -18.30 -2.62 -16.38
N GLY A 117 -18.20 -3.25 -17.56
CA GLY A 117 -18.71 -2.67 -18.81
C GLY A 117 -20.23 -2.37 -18.80
N ASP A 118 -21.01 -3.06 -17.98
CA ASP A 118 -22.44 -2.84 -17.80
C ASP A 118 -22.77 -1.76 -16.73
N GLY A 119 -21.75 -1.23 -16.04
CA GLY A 119 -21.92 -0.23 -14.97
C GLY A 119 -22.67 -0.75 -13.74
N ARG A 120 -22.73 -2.07 -13.51
CA ARG A 120 -23.41 -2.67 -12.34
C ARG A 120 -22.47 -3.06 -11.22
N ARG A 121 -21.18 -3.17 -11.53
CA ARG A 121 -20.17 -3.57 -10.56
C ARG A 121 -18.99 -2.63 -10.58
N VAL A 122 -18.35 -2.53 -9.43
CA VAL A 122 -17.05 -1.86 -9.26
C VAL A 122 -16.06 -2.91 -8.81
N HIS A 123 -14.88 -2.90 -9.41
CA HIS A 123 -13.77 -3.77 -9.08
C HIS A 123 -12.59 -2.93 -8.60
N TRP A 124 -11.78 -3.48 -7.71
CA TRP A 124 -10.51 -2.88 -7.29
C TRP A 124 -9.54 -3.94 -6.80
N GLY A 125 -8.26 -3.59 -6.78
CA GLY A 125 -7.20 -4.40 -6.20
C GLY A 125 -6.86 -3.95 -4.79
N LEU A 126 -6.30 -4.85 -3.99
CA LEU A 126 -5.61 -4.53 -2.75
C LEU A 126 -4.64 -5.68 -2.43
N GLY A 127 -3.33 -5.40 -2.53
CA GLY A 127 -2.32 -6.45 -2.44
C GLY A 127 -2.58 -7.59 -3.42
N ASN A 128 -2.67 -8.81 -2.94
CA ASN A 128 -2.97 -10.00 -3.75
C ASN A 128 -4.46 -10.32 -3.90
N ALA A 129 -5.36 -9.38 -3.56
CA ALA A 129 -6.80 -9.58 -3.66
C ALA A 129 -7.42 -8.71 -4.75
N ILE A 130 -8.41 -9.27 -5.44
CA ILE A 130 -9.36 -8.55 -6.29
C ILE A 130 -10.71 -8.54 -5.59
N TRP A 131 -11.29 -7.35 -5.52
CA TRP A 131 -12.59 -7.12 -4.93
C TRP A 131 -13.63 -6.80 -5.98
N SER A 132 -14.86 -7.22 -5.75
CA SER A 132 -16.00 -6.95 -6.61
C SER A 132 -17.20 -6.53 -5.79
N TYR A 133 -17.72 -5.34 -6.04
CA TYR A 133 -18.91 -4.78 -5.40
C TYR A 133 -20.05 -4.73 -6.40
N ASP A 134 -21.13 -5.45 -6.12
CA ASP A 134 -22.34 -5.50 -6.95
C ASP A 134 -23.36 -4.49 -6.41
N LEU A 135 -23.63 -3.44 -7.18
CA LEU A 135 -24.49 -2.33 -6.77
C LEU A 135 -25.96 -2.75 -6.63
N ASP A 136 -26.43 -3.63 -7.52
CA ASP A 136 -27.83 -4.09 -7.49
C ASP A 136 -28.08 -4.96 -6.26
N ARG A 137 -27.16 -5.88 -5.95
CA ARG A 137 -27.22 -6.70 -4.73
C ARG A 137 -27.12 -5.86 -3.48
N ALA A 138 -26.25 -4.87 -3.47
CA ALA A 138 -26.11 -3.96 -2.34
C ALA A 138 -27.38 -3.16 -2.09
N ALA A 139 -28.03 -2.68 -3.14
CA ALA A 139 -29.31 -1.99 -3.05
C ALA A 139 -30.41 -2.91 -2.48
N ALA A 140 -30.49 -4.16 -2.94
CA ALA A 140 -31.45 -5.14 -2.43
C ALA A 140 -31.24 -5.46 -0.95
N VAL A 141 -29.98 -5.57 -0.49
CA VAL A 141 -29.66 -5.75 0.93
C VAL A 141 -30.09 -4.53 1.74
N ASP A 142 -29.78 -3.31 1.28
CA ASP A 142 -30.19 -2.10 1.98
C ASP A 142 -31.70 -1.97 2.11
N ASP A 143 -32.45 -2.32 1.07
CA ASP A 143 -33.90 -2.27 1.11
C ASP A 143 -34.46 -3.32 2.09
N SER A 144 -33.88 -4.51 2.15
CA SER A 144 -34.21 -5.52 3.16
C SER A 144 -33.95 -4.99 4.58
N LEU A 145 -32.81 -4.33 4.80
CA LEU A 145 -32.45 -3.75 6.11
C LEU A 145 -33.42 -2.62 6.51
N LYS A 146 -33.83 -1.78 5.57
CA LYS A 146 -34.83 -0.73 5.82
C LYS A 146 -36.19 -1.31 6.22
N VAL A 147 -36.64 -2.39 5.56
CA VAL A 147 -37.89 -3.10 5.91
C VAL A 147 -37.77 -3.66 7.30
N ASP A 148 -36.69 -4.34 7.64
CA ASP A 148 -36.50 -4.89 8.98
C ASP A 148 -36.45 -3.78 10.05
N ALA A 149 -35.75 -2.67 9.78
CA ALA A 149 -35.71 -1.53 10.70
C ALA A 149 -37.10 -0.91 10.94
N ARG A 150 -37.90 -0.76 9.88
CA ARG A 150 -39.29 -0.29 10.00
C ARG A 150 -40.16 -1.25 10.82
N ARG A 151 -40.02 -2.55 10.60
CA ARG A 151 -40.74 -3.58 11.38
C ARG A 151 -40.37 -3.51 12.85
N VAL A 152 -39.09 -3.38 13.19
CA VAL A 152 -38.63 -3.25 14.59
C VAL A 152 -39.16 -1.95 15.20
N ALA A 153 -39.14 -0.82 14.48
CA ALA A 153 -39.67 0.44 14.96
C ALA A 153 -41.18 0.39 15.22
N LEU A 154 -41.94 -0.28 14.35
CA LEU A 154 -43.39 -0.49 14.56
C LEU A 154 -43.67 -1.35 15.78
N LEU A 155 -42.94 -2.45 15.99
CA LEU A 155 -43.06 -3.30 17.17
C LEU A 155 -42.74 -2.55 18.47
N ARG A 156 -41.76 -1.67 18.46
CA ARG A 156 -41.42 -0.82 19.60
C ARG A 156 -42.51 0.23 19.86
N ALA A 157 -43.07 0.86 18.83
CA ALA A 157 -44.16 1.83 18.95
C ALA A 157 -45.45 1.19 19.48
N ASP A 158 -45.75 -0.07 19.13
CA ASP A 158 -46.92 -0.80 19.60
C ASP A 158 -46.75 -1.28 21.07
N SER A 159 -45.51 -1.62 21.47
CA SER A 159 -45.19 -2.00 22.85
C SER A 159 -45.31 -0.83 23.84
N THR A 160 -45.13 0.43 23.37
CA THR A 160 -45.31 1.62 24.20
C THR A 160 -46.78 2.03 24.40
N LYS A 161 -47.67 1.48 23.59
CA LYS A 161 -49.11 1.78 23.65
C LYS A 161 -49.95 0.78 24.50
N LYS A 162 -49.41 -0.36 24.86
CA LYS A 162 -50.07 -1.39 25.69
C LYS A 162 -49.33 -1.63 26.99
N ASP A 163 -49.99 -1.22 28.06
CA ASP A 163 -49.72 -1.44 29.47
C ASP A 163 -48.59 -2.41 29.88
N SER A 164 -47.80 -1.92 30.57
CA SER A 164 -46.58 -1.65 31.23
C SER A 164 -45.98 -2.69 32.19
N LEU A 165 -46.48 -3.81 32.55
CA LEU A 165 -45.83 -4.66 33.56
C LEU A 165 -45.61 -6.14 33.21
N ALA A 166 -46.33 -6.72 32.28
CA ALA A 166 -46.16 -8.14 31.95
C ALA A 166 -45.30 -8.43 30.71
N ARG A 167 -44.83 -7.38 29.96
CA ARG A 167 -44.10 -7.52 28.70
C ARG A 167 -42.68 -7.00 28.68
N ALA A 168 -42.24 -6.33 29.74
CA ALA A 168 -40.83 -5.86 29.83
C ALA A 168 -39.82 -7.00 29.73
N ASP A 169 -40.12 -8.15 30.32
CA ASP A 169 -39.26 -9.34 30.32
C ASP A 169 -39.19 -10.05 28.95
N SER A 170 -40.27 -10.03 28.16
CA SER A 170 -40.29 -10.69 26.85
C SER A 170 -39.69 -9.83 25.74
N VAL A 171 -39.79 -8.49 25.86
CA VAL A 171 -39.17 -7.56 24.93
C VAL A 171 -37.65 -7.44 25.18
N ALA A 172 -37.24 -7.44 26.47
CA ALA A 172 -35.82 -7.47 26.82
C ALA A 172 -35.15 -8.78 26.38
N LYS A 173 -35.82 -9.91 26.43
CA LYS A 173 -35.31 -11.19 25.89
C LYS A 173 -35.30 -11.27 24.36
N ALA A 174 -36.20 -10.59 23.67
CA ALA A 174 -36.23 -10.54 22.20
C ALA A 174 -35.15 -9.58 21.65
N ASP A 175 -34.78 -8.52 22.38
CA ASP A 175 -33.85 -7.48 21.94
C ASP A 175 -32.36 -7.89 22.09
N THR A 176 -32.07 -8.92 22.89
CA THR A 176 -30.67 -9.39 23.10
C THR A 176 -30.20 -10.46 22.11
N THR A 177 -31.07 -10.97 21.25
CA THR A 177 -30.73 -12.06 20.32
C THR A 177 -30.74 -11.70 18.83
N THR A 178 -31.29 -10.58 18.44
CA THR A 178 -31.22 -10.12 17.04
C THR A 178 -29.95 -9.30 16.79
N LYS A 179 -28.83 -9.99 16.53
CA LYS A 179 -27.68 -9.33 15.87
C LYS A 179 -28.19 -8.61 14.62
N ALA A 180 -27.94 -7.31 14.52
CA ALA A 180 -28.25 -6.55 13.32
C ALA A 180 -27.74 -7.31 12.10
N LYS A 181 -28.58 -7.50 11.09
CA LYS A 181 -28.14 -8.15 9.85
C LYS A 181 -26.98 -7.34 9.26
N PRO A 182 -25.89 -8.00 8.86
CA PRO A 182 -24.77 -7.30 8.25
C PRO A 182 -25.18 -6.64 6.94
N GLY A 183 -24.64 -5.46 6.66
CA GLY A 183 -24.74 -4.81 5.37
C GLY A 183 -24.10 -5.64 4.25
N TYR A 184 -24.31 -5.22 3.01
CA TYR A 184 -23.67 -5.86 1.85
C TYR A 184 -22.14 -5.75 1.96
N LYS A 185 -21.45 -6.84 1.71
CA LYS A 185 -19.99 -6.88 1.63
C LYS A 185 -19.54 -7.22 0.21
N PRO A 186 -18.50 -6.57 -0.30
CA PRO A 186 -17.92 -6.94 -1.58
C PRO A 186 -17.38 -8.38 -1.55
N ALA A 187 -17.40 -9.04 -2.69
CA ALA A 187 -16.76 -10.33 -2.87
C ALA A 187 -15.25 -10.14 -2.97
N GLU A 188 -14.49 -10.92 -2.23
CA GLU A 188 -13.03 -10.96 -2.27
C GLU A 188 -12.56 -12.22 -2.99
N GLN A 189 -11.63 -12.08 -3.92
CA GLN A 189 -10.92 -13.18 -4.56
C GLN A 189 -9.43 -13.00 -4.35
N ARG A 190 -8.79 -13.92 -3.63
CA ARG A 190 -7.33 -13.97 -3.49
C ARG A 190 -6.70 -14.61 -4.70
N ILE A 191 -5.59 -14.03 -5.16
CA ILE A 191 -4.75 -14.54 -6.22
C ILE A 191 -3.45 -14.98 -5.59
N SER A 192 -3.08 -16.24 -5.81
CA SER A 192 -1.79 -16.78 -5.40
C SER A 192 -1.08 -17.32 -6.64
N VAL A 193 0.12 -16.83 -6.87
CA VAL A 193 0.99 -17.30 -7.94
C VAL A 193 2.19 -17.96 -7.29
N THR A 194 2.41 -19.24 -7.62
CA THR A 194 3.58 -19.99 -7.16
C THR A 194 4.65 -19.94 -8.24
N ALA A 195 5.82 -19.40 -7.89
CA ALA A 195 6.98 -19.37 -8.78
C ALA A 195 8.19 -19.96 -8.06
N THR A 196 9.08 -20.60 -8.84
CA THR A 196 10.32 -21.16 -8.29
C THR A 196 11.34 -20.04 -8.13
N ARG A 197 11.99 -19.99 -6.97
CA ARG A 197 13.13 -19.08 -6.79
C ARG A 197 14.27 -19.49 -7.71
N ASP A 198 14.89 -18.49 -8.33
CA ASP A 198 16.16 -18.69 -9.04
C ASP A 198 17.27 -18.85 -8.00
N MET A 199 17.76 -20.07 -7.89
CA MET A 199 18.85 -20.43 -6.99
C MET A 199 20.02 -20.98 -7.81
N PRO A 200 21.20 -20.31 -7.74
CA PRO A 200 22.39 -20.83 -8.38
C PRO A 200 22.72 -22.22 -7.82
N ARG A 201 23.08 -23.14 -8.69
CA ARG A 201 23.49 -24.49 -8.33
C ARG A 201 24.94 -24.70 -8.64
N GLY A 202 25.57 -25.64 -7.90
CA GLY A 202 26.96 -26.02 -8.09
C GLY A 202 27.91 -25.32 -7.13
N VAL A 203 29.19 -25.50 -7.38
CA VAL A 203 30.26 -25.01 -6.49
C VAL A 203 31.14 -24.03 -7.23
N VAL A 204 31.37 -22.86 -6.60
CA VAL A 204 32.28 -21.83 -7.05
C VAL A 204 33.29 -21.57 -5.93
N VAL A 205 34.54 -21.42 -6.30
CA VAL A 205 35.61 -21.05 -5.37
C VAL A 205 36.24 -19.73 -5.80
N LEU A 206 36.22 -18.74 -4.91
CA LEU A 206 37.01 -17.53 -5.08
C LEU A 206 38.38 -17.78 -4.43
N ARG A 207 39.44 -17.74 -5.22
CA ARG A 207 40.78 -18.17 -4.78
C ARG A 207 41.80 -17.05 -4.81
N GLY A 208 42.58 -16.94 -3.74
CA GLY A 208 43.82 -16.17 -3.72
C GLY A 208 43.62 -14.68 -3.35
N GLY A 209 42.42 -14.24 -3.05
CA GLY A 209 42.15 -12.87 -2.63
C GLY A 209 42.36 -12.63 -1.13
N LYS A 210 42.31 -11.37 -0.73
CA LYS A 210 42.21 -10.98 0.68
C LYS A 210 40.74 -10.99 1.09
N ALA A 211 40.35 -11.84 2.03
CA ALA A 211 38.97 -11.90 2.51
C ALA A 211 38.79 -11.09 3.78
N ILE A 212 37.83 -10.13 3.74
CA ILE A 212 37.32 -9.42 4.92
C ILE A 212 36.00 -10.09 5.31
N THR A 213 36.01 -10.90 6.37
CA THR A 213 34.85 -11.76 6.68
C THR A 213 33.73 -11.05 7.40
N MET A 214 33.99 -9.89 7.95
CA MET A 214 33.08 -9.13 8.85
C MET A 214 32.78 -9.89 10.17
N ARG A 215 33.47 -10.97 10.46
CA ARG A 215 33.44 -11.64 11.76
C ARG A 215 34.43 -10.94 12.70
N GLY A 216 33.95 -9.92 13.38
CA GLY A 216 34.84 -9.03 14.15
C GLY A 216 35.79 -8.29 13.21
N ARG A 217 37.11 -8.43 13.47
CA ARG A 217 38.19 -7.81 12.67
C ARG A 217 38.96 -8.82 11.82
N GLU A 218 38.38 -9.97 11.55
CA GLU A 218 39.06 -11.05 10.85
C GLU A 218 39.33 -10.69 9.39
N ILE A 219 40.61 -10.80 9.01
CA ILE A 219 41.10 -10.66 7.64
C ILE A 219 41.93 -11.91 7.34
N ILE A 220 41.68 -12.54 6.20
CA ILE A 220 42.39 -13.71 5.73
C ILE A 220 43.09 -13.34 4.43
N ASP A 221 44.41 -13.30 4.45
CA ASP A 221 45.22 -13.11 3.26
C ASP A 221 45.27 -14.39 2.43
N ASN A 222 45.32 -14.27 1.11
CA ASN A 222 45.38 -15.39 0.17
C ASN A 222 44.32 -16.46 0.51
N ALA A 223 43.07 -16.05 0.58
CA ALA A 223 41.95 -16.88 1.02
C ALA A 223 41.39 -17.74 -0.11
N ASP A 224 40.85 -18.91 0.24
CA ASP A 224 39.88 -19.67 -0.55
C ASP A 224 38.49 -19.50 0.08
N ILE A 225 37.51 -19.09 -0.72
CA ILE A 225 36.11 -18.96 -0.33
C ILE A 225 35.31 -19.94 -1.17
N VAL A 226 34.71 -20.95 -0.57
CA VAL A 226 33.93 -21.97 -1.24
C VAL A 226 32.44 -21.65 -1.08
N VAL A 227 31.80 -21.46 -2.22
CA VAL A 227 30.35 -21.18 -2.31
C VAL A 227 29.67 -22.36 -2.98
N ARG A 228 28.67 -22.96 -2.32
CA ARG A 228 27.83 -24.02 -2.87
C ARG A 228 26.39 -23.57 -2.86
N ASP A 229 25.72 -23.66 -4.00
CA ASP A 229 24.29 -23.35 -4.15
C ASP A 229 23.93 -21.96 -3.55
N GLY A 230 24.77 -20.96 -3.83
CA GLY A 230 24.59 -19.58 -3.35
C GLY A 230 24.93 -19.35 -1.88
N ARG A 231 25.52 -20.33 -1.17
CA ARG A 231 25.93 -20.20 0.25
C ARG A 231 27.40 -20.45 0.44
N ILE A 232 28.05 -19.63 1.27
CA ILE A 232 29.43 -19.85 1.68
C ILE A 232 29.45 -21.07 2.61
N VAL A 233 30.15 -22.14 2.19
CA VAL A 233 30.28 -23.39 2.94
C VAL A 233 31.66 -23.54 3.57
N GLY A 234 32.64 -22.73 3.15
CA GLY A 234 33.95 -22.69 3.73
C GLY A 234 34.70 -21.43 3.38
N ILE A 235 35.48 -20.91 4.30
CA ILE A 235 36.41 -19.79 4.10
C ILE A 235 37.64 -20.02 4.96
N GLY A 236 38.82 -19.81 4.39
CA GLY A 236 40.11 -19.98 5.11
C GLY A 236 41.30 -19.58 4.25
N ALA A 237 42.48 -19.67 4.78
CA ALA A 237 43.71 -19.49 4.02
C ALA A 237 43.76 -20.51 2.84
N ARG A 238 44.44 -20.16 1.77
CA ARG A 238 44.54 -21.00 0.58
C ARG A 238 45.03 -22.41 0.94
N GLY A 239 44.28 -23.41 0.53
CA GLY A 239 44.51 -24.81 0.81
C GLY A 239 44.04 -25.31 2.17
N ALA A 240 43.54 -24.43 3.04
CA ALA A 240 42.96 -24.82 4.34
C ALA A 240 41.52 -25.28 4.26
N VAL A 241 40.84 -25.01 3.13
CA VAL A 241 39.44 -25.41 2.89
C VAL A 241 39.41 -26.45 1.80
N ALA A 242 38.69 -27.56 2.03
CA ALA A 242 38.50 -28.59 1.02
C ALA A 242 37.69 -28.03 -0.20
N ILE A 243 38.24 -28.17 -1.38
CA ILE A 243 37.58 -27.78 -2.63
C ILE A 243 37.00 -29.04 -3.28
N PRO A 244 35.70 -29.07 -3.48
CA PRO A 244 35.05 -30.22 -4.15
C PRO A 244 35.51 -30.36 -5.60
N ASP A 245 35.61 -31.60 -6.08
CA ASP A 245 35.89 -31.91 -7.48
C ASP A 245 34.85 -31.26 -8.40
N GLY A 246 35.31 -30.73 -9.54
CA GLY A 246 34.45 -30.06 -10.50
C GLY A 246 34.03 -28.65 -10.10
N ALA A 247 34.56 -28.09 -9.02
CA ALA A 247 34.27 -26.71 -8.64
C ALA A 247 34.83 -25.72 -9.66
N ARG A 248 34.01 -24.71 -10.03
CA ARG A 248 34.47 -23.59 -10.84
C ARG A 248 35.37 -22.67 -10.02
N VAL A 249 36.64 -22.58 -10.33
CA VAL A 249 37.58 -21.71 -9.64
C VAL A 249 37.66 -20.35 -10.35
N ILE A 250 37.49 -19.27 -9.58
CA ILE A 250 37.67 -17.90 -10.01
C ILE A 250 38.89 -17.34 -9.28
N ASP A 251 39.93 -16.97 -10.01
CA ASP A 251 41.10 -16.32 -9.46
C ASP A 251 40.77 -14.87 -9.10
N VAL A 252 40.92 -14.54 -7.82
CA VAL A 252 40.73 -13.19 -7.26
C VAL A 252 42.01 -12.67 -6.60
N THR A 253 43.17 -13.18 -7.04
CA THR A 253 44.50 -12.74 -6.57
C THR A 253 44.64 -11.22 -6.75
N GLY A 254 45.15 -10.56 -5.71
CA GLY A 254 45.28 -9.11 -5.67
C GLY A 254 43.99 -8.34 -5.45
N LYS A 255 42.85 -9.02 -5.31
CA LYS A 255 41.55 -8.40 -5.01
C LYS A 255 41.16 -8.57 -3.54
N VAL A 256 40.32 -7.66 -3.05
CA VAL A 256 39.66 -7.78 -1.75
C VAL A 256 38.28 -8.30 -1.96
N VAL A 257 37.89 -9.34 -1.24
CA VAL A 257 36.55 -9.93 -1.21
C VAL A 257 35.93 -9.64 0.14
N MET A 258 34.75 -9.06 0.12
CA MET A 258 33.97 -8.74 1.32
C MET A 258 32.50 -8.97 1.06
N PRO A 259 31.66 -9.10 2.10
CA PRO A 259 30.21 -9.12 1.93
C PRO A 259 29.70 -7.88 1.19
N GLY A 260 28.69 -8.04 0.37
CA GLY A 260 28.03 -6.92 -0.25
C GLY A 260 27.38 -5.99 0.79
N MET A 261 27.31 -4.72 0.49
CA MET A 261 26.70 -3.72 1.35
C MET A 261 25.19 -3.97 1.46
N VAL A 262 24.64 -3.62 2.62
CA VAL A 262 23.20 -3.63 2.91
C VAL A 262 22.75 -2.19 3.09
N ASP A 263 21.90 -1.71 2.20
CA ASP A 263 21.26 -0.41 2.36
C ASP A 263 19.92 -0.61 3.09
N THR A 264 19.88 -0.12 4.33
CA THR A 264 18.72 -0.32 5.22
C THR A 264 17.64 0.77 5.10
N HIS A 265 17.90 1.78 4.28
CA HIS A 265 16.98 2.90 4.10
C HIS A 265 17.02 3.40 2.64
N TYR A 266 16.57 2.56 1.73
CA TYR A 266 16.64 2.78 0.29
C TYR A 266 15.24 3.02 -0.28
N HIS A 267 15.01 4.19 -0.88
CA HIS A 267 13.73 4.60 -1.47
C HIS A 267 13.82 4.68 -3.01
N PRO A 268 13.46 3.65 -3.75
CA PRO A 268 13.42 3.70 -5.21
C PRO A 268 12.16 4.44 -5.72
N GLN A 269 12.05 5.72 -5.43
CA GLN A 269 10.86 6.56 -5.70
C GLN A 269 10.61 6.89 -7.18
N TRP A 270 11.50 6.47 -8.08
CA TRP A 270 11.43 6.72 -9.52
C TRP A 270 10.58 5.72 -10.29
N LEU A 271 10.06 4.69 -9.65
CA LEU A 271 9.21 3.71 -10.31
C LEU A 271 7.81 4.30 -10.51
N THR A 272 7.29 4.17 -11.73
CA THR A 272 5.94 4.63 -12.07
C THR A 272 4.91 3.64 -11.54
N PRO A 273 3.99 4.07 -10.67
CA PRO A 273 2.94 3.19 -10.16
C PRO A 273 2.09 2.57 -11.27
N GLY A 274 1.75 1.30 -11.13
CA GLY A 274 0.89 0.56 -12.06
C GLY A 274 1.55 0.19 -13.39
N ILE A 275 2.83 0.55 -13.60
CA ILE A 275 3.59 0.17 -14.79
C ILE A 275 4.82 -0.63 -14.35
N HIS A 276 4.78 -1.93 -14.57
CA HIS A 276 5.88 -2.81 -14.23
C HIS A 276 6.96 -2.80 -15.30
N ASN A 277 8.16 -2.36 -14.93
CA ASN A 277 9.32 -2.45 -15.81
C ASN A 277 9.86 -3.88 -15.84
N THR A 278 10.33 -4.34 -17.00
CA THR A 278 11.00 -5.65 -17.12
C THR A 278 12.35 -5.66 -16.42
N GLN A 279 13.04 -4.52 -16.42
CA GLN A 279 14.31 -4.28 -15.72
C GLN A 279 14.40 -2.82 -15.33
N THR A 280 14.95 -2.53 -14.16
CA THR A 280 15.25 -1.16 -13.72
C THR A 280 16.75 -0.96 -13.67
N TRP A 281 17.25 0.11 -14.32
CA TRP A 281 18.68 0.43 -14.34
C TRP A 281 19.21 0.77 -12.93
N GLN A 282 18.36 1.30 -12.08
CA GLN A 282 18.70 1.66 -10.69
C GLN A 282 19.14 0.45 -9.89
N TYR A 283 18.48 -0.70 -10.07
CA TYR A 283 18.91 -1.93 -9.40
C TYR A 283 20.26 -2.43 -9.93
N LEU A 284 20.50 -2.28 -11.23
CA LEU A 284 21.82 -2.59 -11.81
C LEU A 284 22.89 -1.66 -11.25
N ALA A 285 22.63 -0.37 -11.16
CA ALA A 285 23.52 0.61 -10.56
C ALA A 285 23.79 0.28 -9.08
N THR A 286 22.76 -0.03 -8.31
CA THR A 286 22.87 -0.42 -6.91
C THR A 286 23.83 -1.61 -6.73
N LEU A 287 23.68 -2.65 -7.57
CA LEU A 287 24.59 -3.80 -7.57
C LEU A 287 26.03 -3.41 -8.01
N ALA A 288 26.16 -2.54 -9.03
CA ALA A 288 27.46 -2.10 -9.52
C ALA A 288 28.25 -1.32 -8.45
N TYR A 289 27.57 -0.62 -7.56
CA TYR A 289 28.19 0.03 -6.39
C TYR A 289 28.38 -0.89 -5.19
N GLY A 290 28.10 -2.19 -5.33
CA GLY A 290 28.37 -3.20 -4.30
C GLY A 290 27.26 -3.37 -3.25
N THR A 291 26.13 -2.72 -3.39
CA THR A 291 24.97 -2.94 -2.53
C THR A 291 24.18 -4.13 -3.05
N THR A 292 24.17 -5.22 -2.29
CA THR A 292 23.54 -6.50 -2.69
C THR A 292 22.22 -6.79 -1.99
N THR A 293 21.87 -5.98 -1.01
CA THR A 293 20.62 -6.08 -0.27
C THR A 293 20.13 -4.67 0.04
N THR A 294 18.84 -4.44 -0.17
CA THR A 294 18.18 -3.17 0.13
C THR A 294 16.95 -3.40 0.99
N ARG A 295 16.64 -2.44 1.84
CA ARG A 295 15.38 -2.37 2.58
C ARG A 295 14.75 -1.01 2.34
N ASP A 296 13.53 -1.01 1.80
CA ASP A 296 12.70 0.18 1.73
C ASP A 296 11.78 0.20 2.97
N PRO A 297 11.98 1.12 3.91
CA PRO A 297 11.14 1.23 5.10
C PRO A 297 9.76 1.81 4.79
N GLN A 298 9.54 2.32 3.56
CA GLN A 298 8.32 3.02 3.21
C GLN A 298 8.25 3.25 1.70
N THR A 299 7.49 2.43 1.00
CA THR A 299 7.25 2.62 -0.43
C THR A 299 6.09 3.61 -0.67
N ALA A 300 6.00 4.16 -1.88
CA ALA A 300 4.86 4.96 -2.30
C ALA A 300 3.66 4.11 -2.70
N THR A 301 3.90 2.87 -3.16
CA THR A 301 2.88 1.96 -3.68
C THR A 301 3.20 0.52 -3.32
N THR A 302 2.25 -0.40 -3.57
CA THR A 302 2.39 -1.86 -3.37
C THR A 302 3.23 -2.55 -4.44
N ASP A 303 3.55 -1.88 -5.55
CA ASP A 303 4.29 -2.47 -6.69
C ASP A 303 5.66 -3.02 -6.30
N PHE A 304 6.28 -2.47 -5.25
CA PHE A 304 7.60 -2.89 -4.76
C PHE A 304 7.65 -4.31 -4.22
N LEU A 305 6.54 -4.84 -3.70
CA LEU A 305 6.44 -6.23 -3.29
C LEU A 305 6.67 -7.15 -4.50
N THR A 306 6.04 -6.83 -5.63
CA THR A 306 6.23 -7.56 -6.89
C THR A 306 7.67 -7.51 -7.42
N TYR A 307 8.36 -6.37 -7.29
CA TYR A 307 9.77 -6.27 -7.71
C TYR A 307 10.68 -7.17 -6.87
N GLY A 308 10.43 -7.31 -5.58
CA GLY A 308 11.14 -8.25 -4.71
C GLY A 308 10.98 -9.70 -5.17
N ASP A 309 9.76 -10.09 -5.52
CA ASP A 309 9.44 -11.43 -6.04
C ASP A 309 10.12 -11.69 -7.39
N ARG A 310 10.10 -10.74 -8.30
CA ARG A 310 10.73 -10.86 -9.63
C ARG A 310 12.26 -10.97 -9.55
N VAL A 311 12.89 -10.28 -8.62
CA VAL A 311 14.32 -10.49 -8.35
C VAL A 311 14.55 -11.88 -7.75
N ALA A 312 13.69 -12.34 -6.85
CA ALA A 312 13.82 -13.66 -6.22
C ALA A 312 13.60 -14.82 -7.21
N THR A 313 12.79 -14.62 -8.26
CA THR A 313 12.53 -15.60 -9.33
C THR A 313 13.52 -15.51 -10.48
N GLY A 314 14.43 -14.53 -10.48
CA GLY A 314 15.40 -14.32 -11.57
C GLY A 314 14.83 -13.63 -12.80
N GLU A 315 13.59 -13.18 -12.78
CA GLU A 315 12.97 -12.41 -13.87
C GLU A 315 13.57 -11.01 -14.01
N MET A 316 14.19 -10.52 -12.93
CA MET A 316 14.83 -9.21 -12.88
C MET A 316 16.17 -9.30 -12.17
N ILE A 317 17.18 -8.61 -12.68
CA ILE A 317 18.48 -8.49 -12.02
C ILE A 317 18.40 -7.33 -11.03
N GLY A 318 18.69 -7.60 -9.76
CA GLY A 318 18.66 -6.58 -8.72
C GLY A 318 19.26 -7.06 -7.40
N PRO A 319 19.44 -6.16 -6.43
CA PRO A 319 19.77 -6.53 -5.07
C PRO A 319 18.63 -7.34 -4.46
N ARG A 320 18.89 -8.06 -3.39
CA ARG A 320 17.81 -8.66 -2.59
C ARG A 320 16.98 -7.53 -1.99
N ILE A 321 15.69 -7.49 -2.32
CA ILE A 321 14.78 -6.41 -1.96
C ILE A 321 13.92 -6.84 -0.77
N TYR A 322 13.95 -6.02 0.28
CA TYR A 322 13.00 -6.06 1.39
C TYR A 322 12.22 -4.75 1.42
N THR A 323 10.95 -4.81 1.78
CA THR A 323 10.12 -3.62 1.93
C THR A 323 9.08 -3.83 3.03
N THR A 324 8.65 -2.72 3.63
CA THR A 324 7.50 -2.72 4.56
C THR A 324 6.18 -2.39 3.83
N GLY A 325 6.23 -2.25 2.51
CA GLY A 325 5.09 -1.77 1.72
C GLY A 325 4.86 -0.27 1.85
N PRO A 326 3.69 0.22 1.42
CA PRO A 326 3.35 1.64 1.50
C PRO A 326 3.44 2.18 2.93
N GLY A 327 3.95 3.39 3.10
CA GLY A 327 4.04 4.03 4.41
C GLY A 327 2.67 4.44 4.95
N VAL A 328 2.50 4.38 6.27
CA VAL A 328 1.36 5.01 6.93
C VAL A 328 1.66 6.49 7.07
N PHE A 329 1.16 7.28 6.13
CA PHE A 329 1.38 8.72 6.10
C PHE A 329 0.27 9.49 6.80
N SER A 330 0.54 10.75 7.17
CA SER A 330 -0.49 11.68 7.60
C SER A 330 -1.62 11.84 6.57
N ALA A 331 -1.31 11.66 5.28
CA ALA A 331 -2.28 11.66 4.18
C ALA A 331 -3.31 10.51 4.25
N GLU A 332 -3.04 9.43 5.01
CA GLU A 332 -4.07 8.43 5.34
C GLU A 332 -5.24 9.05 6.11
N GLY A 333 -5.01 10.19 6.76
CA GLY A 333 -6.05 10.94 7.44
C GLY A 333 -6.77 10.08 8.49
N VAL A 334 -6.01 9.44 9.37
CA VAL A 334 -6.62 8.60 10.44
C VAL A 334 -7.56 9.48 11.26
N ARG A 335 -8.87 9.19 11.15
CA ARG A 335 -9.94 10.02 11.71
C ARG A 335 -10.34 9.60 13.12
N ASP A 336 -10.27 8.31 13.38
CA ASP A 336 -10.70 7.70 14.63
C ASP A 336 -10.05 6.32 14.82
N LEU A 337 -10.27 5.70 15.96
CA LEU A 337 -9.72 4.40 16.32
C LEU A 337 -10.16 3.28 15.37
N GLU A 338 -11.39 3.33 14.88
CA GLU A 338 -11.89 2.31 13.94
C GLU A 338 -11.18 2.43 12.58
N HIS A 339 -11.00 3.65 12.07
CA HIS A 339 -10.22 3.88 10.87
C HIS A 339 -8.75 3.42 11.04
N ALA A 340 -8.13 3.70 12.21
CA ALA A 340 -6.79 3.20 12.51
C ALA A 340 -6.72 1.66 12.46
N ARG A 341 -7.72 0.96 13.02
CA ARG A 341 -7.80 -0.50 12.94
C ARG A 341 -7.95 -1.00 11.49
N GLN A 342 -8.72 -0.32 10.66
CA GLN A 342 -8.87 -0.67 9.24
C GLN A 342 -7.55 -0.50 8.49
N VAL A 343 -6.80 0.58 8.73
CA VAL A 343 -5.46 0.78 8.18
C VAL A 343 -4.53 -0.35 8.62
N MET A 344 -4.44 -0.65 9.91
CA MET A 344 -3.59 -1.73 10.43
C MET A 344 -3.98 -3.10 9.87
N LYS A 345 -5.29 -3.37 9.73
CA LYS A 345 -5.78 -4.59 9.10
C LYS A 345 -5.35 -4.70 7.64
N ARG A 346 -5.34 -3.60 6.88
CA ARG A 346 -4.83 -3.54 5.51
C ARG A 346 -3.38 -4.02 5.47
N TYR A 347 -2.52 -3.44 6.28
CA TYR A 347 -1.09 -3.81 6.33
C TYR A 347 -0.89 -5.27 6.74
N ALA A 348 -1.55 -5.72 7.80
CA ALA A 348 -1.40 -7.07 8.31
C ALA A 348 -2.00 -8.17 7.41
N THR A 349 -2.83 -7.80 6.42
CA THR A 349 -3.57 -8.80 5.63
C THR A 349 -3.18 -8.79 4.16
N TYR A 350 -2.77 -7.65 3.61
CA TYR A 350 -2.64 -7.45 2.16
C TYR A 350 -1.24 -7.02 1.72
N TYR A 351 -0.37 -6.60 2.62
CA TYR A 351 0.98 -6.12 2.31
C TYR A 351 2.06 -7.04 2.89
N ASP A 352 1.83 -8.35 2.79
CA ASP A 352 2.71 -9.40 3.30
C ASP A 352 3.68 -9.91 2.22
#